data_b5b2a311e5bb0bca93b67d4cf1fac2d5
#
_entry.id   b5b2a311e5bb0bca93b67d4cf1fac2d5
#
_cell.length_a   1.000
_cell.length_b   1.000
_cell.length_c   1.000
_cell.angle_alpha   90.00
_cell.angle_beta   90.00
_cell.angle_gamma   90.00
#
_symmetry.space_group_name_H-M   'P 1'
#
loop_
_entity.id
_entity.type
_entity.pdbx_description
1 polymer ?
#
loop_
_entity_poly.entity_id
_entity_poly.type
_entity_poly.pdbx_seq_one_letter_code
_entity_poly.pdbx_strand_id
1 'polypeptide(L)'
;PYLVQKQITFDHLVYGLRVDAKNNLLVPVENWDGLSTLQFIAPNGDKQFLPGGKVKGGWFCMGGHDERGLIVCEGLATGGSLHKATGLPVVVAFTAHNLTEIAQGFRQDDPAETILICGDNDIHEDGKPNTGLLAATAAAKAIKGILVMPELDGKKCDWNDIACAKGLDAVREAIEAALQLK
;
A
#
# COMPACT_ATOMS: atom_id res chain seq x y z
N PRO A 1 -12.27 -12.72 -7.22
CA PRO A 1 -11.59 -13.84 -6.54
C PRO A 1 -10.41 -13.39 -5.66
N TYR A 2 -9.44 -12.59 -6.20
CA TYR A 2 -8.27 -12.15 -5.45
C TYR A 2 -8.60 -11.40 -4.15
N LEU A 3 -9.48 -10.40 -4.21
CA LEU A 3 -9.87 -9.62 -3.02
C LEU A 3 -10.58 -10.48 -1.98
N VAL A 4 -11.37 -11.47 -2.43
CA VAL A 4 -12.03 -12.43 -1.52
C VAL A 4 -11.00 -13.27 -0.76
N GLN A 5 -9.96 -13.79 -1.45
CA GLN A 5 -8.86 -14.52 -0.81
C GLN A 5 -8.09 -13.66 0.20
N LYS A 6 -7.95 -12.38 -0.09
CA LYS A 6 -7.30 -11.40 0.79
C LYS A 6 -8.24 -10.84 1.86
N GLN A 7 -9.47 -11.34 1.96
CA GLN A 7 -10.51 -10.90 2.91
C GLN A 7 -10.79 -9.39 2.83
N ILE A 8 -10.58 -8.82 1.64
CA ILE A 8 -10.83 -7.40 1.37
C ILE A 8 -12.17 -7.28 0.65
N THR A 9 -13.14 -6.66 1.31
CA THR A 9 -14.40 -6.26 0.70
C THR A 9 -14.40 -4.75 0.57
N PHE A 10 -14.50 -4.25 -0.64
CA PHE A 10 -14.61 -2.82 -0.89
C PHE A 10 -16.09 -2.45 -1.03
N ASP A 11 -16.67 -1.84 -0.02
CA ASP A 11 -17.97 -1.20 -0.11
C ASP A 11 -17.81 0.14 -0.81
N HIS A 12 -18.12 0.20 -2.09
CA HIS A 12 -18.29 1.41 -2.94
C HIS A 12 -17.10 2.41 -3.02
N LEU A 13 -16.03 2.26 -2.23
CA LEU A 13 -14.98 3.27 -2.09
C LEU A 13 -13.80 3.10 -3.03
N VAL A 14 -13.70 1.99 -3.75
CA VAL A 14 -12.56 1.75 -4.65
C VAL A 14 -12.97 2.05 -6.08
N TYR A 15 -13.00 3.31 -6.41
CA TYR A 15 -13.26 3.77 -7.76
C TYR A 15 -12.13 3.35 -8.71
N GLY A 16 -12.51 2.87 -9.90
CA GLY A 16 -11.56 2.52 -10.95
C GLY A 16 -11.18 1.04 -11.03
N LEU A 17 -11.37 0.24 -9.99
CA LEU A 17 -11.15 -1.20 -10.10
C LEU A 17 -12.14 -1.86 -11.06
N ARG A 18 -11.65 -2.77 -11.88
CA ARG A 18 -12.46 -3.54 -12.84
C ARG A 18 -12.05 -5.01 -12.80
N VAL A 19 -12.85 -5.86 -13.42
CA VAL A 19 -12.55 -7.29 -13.59
C VAL A 19 -12.70 -7.60 -15.07
N ASP A 20 -11.73 -8.32 -15.64
CA ASP A 20 -11.79 -8.79 -17.02
C ASP A 20 -12.53 -10.14 -17.15
N ALA A 21 -12.70 -10.61 -18.40
CA ALA A 21 -13.38 -11.87 -18.70
C ALA A 21 -12.65 -13.12 -18.16
N LYS A 22 -11.38 -13.00 -17.74
CA LYS A 22 -10.59 -14.06 -17.11
C LYS A 22 -10.62 -13.98 -15.58
N ASN A 23 -11.43 -13.10 -15.02
CA ASN A 23 -11.49 -12.78 -13.59
C ASN A 23 -10.19 -12.18 -13.03
N ASN A 24 -9.34 -11.58 -13.85
CA ASN A 24 -8.24 -10.77 -13.34
C ASN A 24 -8.79 -9.46 -12.79
N LEU A 25 -8.32 -9.04 -11.64
CA LEU A 25 -8.56 -7.71 -11.13
C LEU A 25 -7.68 -6.71 -11.89
N LEU A 26 -8.28 -5.68 -12.44
CA LEU A 26 -7.61 -4.58 -13.13
C LEU A 26 -7.48 -3.41 -12.19
N VAL A 27 -6.25 -3.01 -11.90
CA VAL A 27 -5.93 -1.89 -11.03
C VAL A 27 -5.33 -0.78 -11.88
N PRO A 28 -5.95 0.42 -11.95
CA PRO A 28 -5.34 1.53 -12.66
C PRO A 28 -4.05 1.96 -11.98
N VAL A 29 -3.04 2.28 -12.77
CA VAL A 29 -1.80 2.91 -12.34
C VAL A 29 -1.82 4.33 -12.88
N GLU A 30 -1.98 5.28 -11.99
CA GLU A 30 -2.03 6.70 -12.33
C GLU A 30 -0.69 7.36 -12.02
N ASN A 31 -0.45 8.51 -12.60
CA ASN A 31 0.62 9.43 -12.26
C ASN A 31 0.08 10.87 -12.31
N TRP A 32 0.92 11.86 -12.13
CA TRP A 32 0.50 13.28 -12.15
C TRP A 32 -0.09 13.74 -13.50
N ASP A 33 0.12 12.98 -14.58
CA ASP A 33 -0.43 13.27 -15.92
C ASP A 33 -1.73 12.49 -16.19
N GLY A 34 -2.16 11.60 -15.27
CA GLY A 34 -3.35 10.75 -15.39
C GLY A 34 -3.04 9.27 -15.49
N LEU A 35 -3.92 8.50 -16.16
CA LEU A 35 -3.77 7.04 -16.29
C LEU A 35 -2.51 6.69 -17.09
N SER A 36 -1.58 5.99 -16.44
CA SER A 36 -0.29 5.59 -17.02
C SER A 36 -0.30 4.16 -17.54
N THR A 37 -0.83 3.21 -16.78
CA THR A 37 -0.90 1.79 -17.14
C THR A 37 -1.93 1.06 -16.29
N LEU A 38 -1.96 -0.28 -16.40
CA LEU A 38 -2.80 -1.17 -15.58
C LEU A 38 -1.95 -2.25 -14.95
N GLN A 39 -2.26 -2.62 -13.70
CA GLN A 39 -1.84 -3.88 -13.11
C GLN A 39 -2.97 -4.89 -13.22
N PHE A 40 -2.66 -6.09 -13.70
CA PHE A 40 -3.54 -7.25 -13.71
C PHE A 40 -3.16 -8.14 -12.54
N ILE A 41 -4.15 -8.50 -11.71
CA ILE A 41 -3.97 -9.46 -10.62
C ILE A 41 -4.86 -10.66 -10.90
N ALA A 42 -4.23 -11.80 -11.20
CA ALA A 42 -4.93 -13.04 -11.48
C ALA A 42 -5.63 -13.59 -10.21
N PRO A 43 -6.63 -14.49 -10.36
CA PRO A 43 -7.30 -15.12 -9.23
C PRO A 43 -6.35 -15.82 -8.24
N ASN A 44 -5.22 -16.35 -8.72
CA ASN A 44 -4.18 -16.98 -7.89
C ASN A 44 -3.22 -16.00 -7.22
N GLY A 45 -3.37 -14.68 -7.48
CA GLY A 45 -2.53 -13.62 -6.91
C GLY A 45 -1.34 -13.20 -7.77
N ASP A 46 -1.09 -13.84 -8.90
CA ASP A 46 -0.04 -13.42 -9.85
C ASP A 46 -0.31 -12.03 -10.38
N LYS A 47 0.72 -11.19 -10.39
CA LYS A 47 0.63 -9.78 -10.78
C LYS A 47 1.45 -9.52 -12.03
N GLN A 48 0.85 -8.83 -12.98
CA GLN A 48 1.51 -8.38 -14.21
C GLN A 48 1.08 -6.95 -14.54
N PHE A 49 1.98 -6.17 -15.11
CA PHE A 49 1.62 -4.87 -15.67
C PHE A 49 1.35 -5.00 -17.17
N LEU A 50 0.52 -4.10 -17.67
CA LEU A 50 0.29 -4.00 -19.11
C LEU A 50 1.62 -3.78 -19.83
N PRO A 51 1.98 -4.64 -20.82
CA PRO A 51 3.24 -4.49 -21.56
C PRO A 51 3.38 -3.10 -22.20
N GLY A 52 4.56 -2.50 -22.04
CA GLY A 52 4.84 -1.14 -22.54
C GLY A 52 4.32 0.00 -21.66
N GLY A 53 3.59 -0.30 -20.59
CA GLY A 53 3.11 0.70 -19.65
C GLY A 53 4.20 1.18 -18.68
N LYS A 54 4.13 2.44 -18.27
CA LYS A 54 5.08 3.05 -17.33
C LYS A 54 4.56 2.86 -15.90
N VAL A 55 5.29 2.07 -15.09
CA VAL A 55 4.98 1.81 -13.67
C VAL A 55 5.71 2.78 -12.74
N LYS A 56 6.94 3.17 -13.12
CA LYS A 56 7.75 4.12 -12.32
C LYS A 56 7.04 5.45 -12.19
N GLY A 57 6.96 5.97 -10.97
CA GLY A 57 6.22 7.17 -10.63
C GLY A 57 4.70 7.02 -10.68
N GLY A 58 4.21 5.77 -10.73
CA GLY A 58 2.78 5.48 -10.75
C GLY A 58 2.26 4.97 -9.41
N TRP A 59 0.99 5.29 -9.11
CA TRP A 59 0.29 4.91 -7.90
C TRP A 59 -1.17 4.55 -8.17
N PHE A 60 -1.82 4.03 -7.13
CA PHE A 60 -3.27 3.87 -7.05
C PHE A 60 -3.76 4.39 -5.71
N CYS A 61 -4.80 5.23 -5.71
CA CYS A 61 -5.35 5.81 -4.49
C CYS A 61 -6.67 5.15 -4.08
N MET A 62 -6.83 4.97 -2.75
CA MET A 62 -8.06 4.59 -2.09
C MET A 62 -8.44 5.67 -1.08
N GLY A 63 -9.70 6.08 -1.09
CA GLY A 63 -10.21 7.14 -0.21
C GLY A 63 -9.91 8.55 -0.73
N GLY A 64 -10.39 9.55 -0.02
CA GLY A 64 -10.17 10.97 -0.27
C GLY A 64 -9.32 11.59 0.82
N HIS A 65 -9.10 12.90 0.76
CA HIS A 65 -8.33 13.66 1.77
C HIS A 65 -8.89 13.45 3.18
N ASP A 66 -8.00 13.31 4.16
CA ASP A 66 -8.32 13.19 5.59
C ASP A 66 -7.25 13.93 6.40
N GLU A 67 -7.68 14.85 7.28
CA GLU A 67 -6.79 15.68 8.10
C GLU A 67 -5.89 14.87 9.06
N ARG A 68 -6.24 13.62 9.35
CA ARG A 68 -5.43 12.74 10.19
C ARG A 68 -4.16 12.27 9.51
N GLY A 69 -4.15 12.20 8.18
CA GLY A 69 -2.98 11.84 7.38
C GLY A 69 -3.27 10.92 6.20
N LEU A 70 -2.20 10.62 5.48
CA LEU A 70 -2.14 9.78 4.29
C LEU A 70 -1.23 8.58 4.55
N ILE A 71 -1.64 7.40 4.12
CA ILE A 71 -0.80 6.20 4.15
C ILE A 71 -0.21 5.95 2.75
N VAL A 72 1.08 5.65 2.68
CA VAL A 72 1.75 5.14 1.46
C VAL A 72 2.24 3.74 1.75
N CYS A 73 1.90 2.78 0.88
CA CYS A 73 2.31 1.37 1.00
C CYS A 73 2.67 0.77 -0.36
N GLU A 74 3.22 -0.46 -0.37
CA GLU A 74 3.64 -1.11 -1.61
C GLU A 74 2.47 -1.76 -2.36
N GLY A 75 1.74 -2.65 -1.70
CA GLY A 75 0.82 -3.59 -2.33
C GLY A 75 -0.66 -3.24 -2.20
N LEU A 76 -1.48 -3.64 -3.18
CA LEU A 76 -2.93 -3.42 -3.14
C LEU A 76 -3.61 -4.08 -1.94
N ALA A 77 -3.22 -5.33 -1.58
CA ALA A 77 -3.82 -6.02 -0.44
C ALA A 77 -3.45 -5.35 0.88
N THR A 78 -2.17 -4.99 1.05
CA THR A 78 -1.69 -4.16 2.16
C THR A 78 -2.51 -2.87 2.27
N GLY A 79 -2.62 -2.12 1.17
CA GLY A 79 -3.37 -0.86 1.12
C GLY A 79 -4.85 -1.03 1.43
N GLY A 80 -5.49 -2.06 0.87
CA GLY A 80 -6.89 -2.36 1.14
C GLY A 80 -7.18 -2.67 2.61
N SER A 81 -6.30 -3.41 3.27
CA SER A 81 -6.41 -3.71 4.70
C SER A 81 -6.21 -2.46 5.57
N LEU A 82 -5.22 -1.64 5.25
CA LEU A 82 -4.95 -0.37 5.92
C LEU A 82 -6.13 0.60 5.79
N HIS A 83 -6.63 0.80 4.57
CA HIS A 83 -7.79 1.66 4.32
C HIS A 83 -9.04 1.18 5.05
N LYS A 84 -9.32 -0.12 4.98
CA LYS A 84 -10.49 -0.71 5.64
C LYS A 84 -10.42 -0.61 7.17
N ALA A 85 -9.23 -0.74 7.74
CA ALA A 85 -9.03 -0.67 9.19
C ALA A 85 -9.15 0.75 9.75
N THR A 86 -8.66 1.76 9.01
CA THR A 86 -8.44 3.12 9.52
C THR A 86 -9.39 4.16 8.94
N GLY A 87 -9.92 3.91 7.73
CA GLY A 87 -10.63 4.90 6.92
C GLY A 87 -9.71 5.95 6.29
N LEU A 88 -8.41 5.97 6.61
CA LEU A 88 -7.45 6.91 6.03
C LEU A 88 -7.30 6.69 4.52
N PRO A 89 -6.99 7.75 3.76
CA PRO A 89 -6.58 7.60 2.37
C PRO A 89 -5.28 6.78 2.28
N VAL A 90 -5.22 5.92 1.26
CA VAL A 90 -4.06 5.05 1.03
C VAL A 90 -3.59 5.16 -0.41
N VAL A 91 -2.31 5.40 -0.58
CA VAL A 91 -1.60 5.40 -1.85
C VAL A 91 -0.78 4.12 -1.97
N VAL A 92 -1.07 3.32 -2.99
CA VAL A 92 -0.36 2.10 -3.34
C VAL A 92 0.71 2.42 -4.38
N ALA A 93 1.98 2.21 -4.05
CA ALA A 93 3.12 2.50 -4.93
C ALA A 93 3.49 1.33 -5.87
N PHE A 94 2.82 0.18 -5.76
CA PHE A 94 2.99 -1.06 -6.53
C PHE A 94 4.32 -1.79 -6.35
N THR A 95 5.41 -1.10 -6.06
CA THR A 95 6.74 -1.70 -5.85
C THR A 95 7.52 -0.95 -4.77
N ALA A 96 8.41 -1.67 -4.06
CA ALA A 96 9.31 -1.07 -3.07
C ALA A 96 10.14 0.10 -3.65
N HIS A 97 10.55 0.00 -4.92
CA HIS A 97 11.36 1.02 -5.60
C HIS A 97 10.60 2.32 -5.86
N ASN A 98 9.27 2.27 -5.94
CA ASN A 98 8.43 3.44 -6.14
C ASN A 98 8.12 4.20 -4.83
N LEU A 99 8.22 3.56 -3.67
CA LEU A 99 7.78 4.15 -2.40
C LEU A 99 8.36 5.55 -2.16
N THR A 100 9.67 5.72 -2.34
CA THR A 100 10.33 7.01 -2.10
C THR A 100 9.86 8.09 -3.08
N GLU A 101 9.81 7.78 -4.38
CA GLU A 101 9.39 8.74 -5.42
C GLU A 101 7.94 9.19 -5.20
N ILE A 102 7.05 8.24 -4.92
CA ILE A 102 5.64 8.52 -4.64
C ILE A 102 5.47 9.35 -3.36
N ALA A 103 6.10 8.93 -2.26
CA ALA A 103 6.03 9.66 -1.00
C ALA A 103 6.54 11.10 -1.13
N GLN A 104 7.62 11.32 -1.89
CA GLN A 104 8.15 12.65 -2.16
C GLN A 104 7.17 13.51 -2.98
N GLY A 105 6.50 12.92 -3.98
CA GLY A 105 5.50 13.61 -4.77
C GLY A 105 4.34 14.12 -3.90
N PHE A 106 3.75 13.25 -3.08
CA PHE A 106 2.68 13.65 -2.15
C PHE A 106 3.14 14.65 -1.09
N ARG A 107 4.38 14.54 -0.60
CA ARG A 107 4.96 15.56 0.31
C ARG A 107 5.17 16.92 -0.35
N GLN A 108 5.47 16.95 -1.66
CA GLN A 108 5.60 18.19 -2.42
C GLN A 108 4.23 18.82 -2.70
N ASP A 109 3.21 18.02 -2.94
CA ASP A 109 1.84 18.47 -3.18
C ASP A 109 1.23 19.07 -1.91
N ASP A 110 1.39 18.40 -0.76
CA ASP A 110 1.04 18.94 0.56
C ASP A 110 2.20 18.83 1.56
N PRO A 111 2.95 19.92 1.78
CA PRO A 111 4.05 19.93 2.73
C PRO A 111 3.65 19.74 4.20
N ALA A 112 2.39 20.02 4.57
CA ALA A 112 1.88 19.90 5.92
C ALA A 112 1.27 18.53 6.22
N GLU A 113 1.00 17.71 5.18
CA GLU A 113 0.36 16.39 5.30
C GLU A 113 1.12 15.46 6.26
N THR A 114 0.39 14.74 7.10
CA THR A 114 0.94 13.64 7.87
C THR A 114 1.02 12.40 7.01
N ILE A 115 2.23 11.97 6.62
CA ILE A 115 2.41 10.80 5.76
C ILE A 115 3.01 9.65 6.56
N LEU A 116 2.29 8.52 6.57
CA LEU A 116 2.76 7.26 7.13
C LEU A 116 3.25 6.36 6.00
N ILE A 117 4.44 5.82 6.13
CA ILE A 117 4.98 4.79 5.25
C ILE A 117 4.77 3.44 5.91
N CYS A 118 3.80 2.69 5.42
CA CYS A 118 3.48 1.34 5.89
C CYS A 118 4.21 0.33 5.02
N GLY A 119 5.36 -0.14 5.51
CA GLY A 119 6.20 -1.08 4.79
C GLY A 119 5.70 -2.53 4.87
N ASP A 120 6.30 -3.40 4.05
CA ASP A 120 6.19 -4.85 4.15
C ASP A 120 7.41 -5.40 4.90
N ASN A 121 7.22 -6.39 5.75
CA ASN A 121 8.29 -6.99 6.55
C ASN A 121 8.80 -8.26 5.87
N ASP A 122 9.77 -8.09 4.95
CA ASP A 122 10.35 -9.14 4.13
C ASP A 122 11.50 -9.87 4.85
N ILE A 123 11.25 -10.38 6.04
CA ILE A 123 12.25 -11.19 6.76
C ILE A 123 12.54 -12.47 5.98
N HIS A 124 13.83 -12.78 5.79
CA HIS A 124 14.31 -13.98 5.15
C HIS A 124 15.10 -14.85 6.11
N GLU A 125 14.79 -16.15 6.17
CA GLU A 125 15.51 -17.12 7.03
C GLU A 125 16.98 -17.31 6.61
N ASP A 126 17.31 -17.05 5.35
CA ASP A 126 18.66 -17.15 4.78
C ASP A 126 19.54 -15.90 5.01
N GLY A 127 19.07 -14.95 5.81
CA GLY A 127 19.80 -13.73 6.17
C GLY A 127 19.89 -12.68 5.05
N LYS A 128 19.12 -12.81 3.98
CA LYS A 128 19.02 -11.76 2.96
C LYS A 128 18.46 -10.47 3.55
N PRO A 129 18.81 -9.31 2.98
CA PRO A 129 18.29 -8.04 3.42
C PRO A 129 16.74 -8.00 3.35
N ASN A 130 16.13 -7.40 4.36
CA ASN A 130 14.69 -7.12 4.37
C ASN A 130 14.41 -5.93 3.44
N THR A 131 14.07 -6.23 2.18
CA THR A 131 13.91 -5.21 1.12
C THR A 131 12.75 -4.27 1.39
N GLY A 132 11.63 -4.77 1.92
CA GLY A 132 10.48 -3.95 2.30
C GLY A 132 10.82 -2.95 3.41
N LEU A 133 11.48 -3.42 4.48
CA LEU A 133 11.94 -2.54 5.57
C LEU A 133 12.91 -1.46 5.06
N LEU A 134 13.89 -1.84 4.23
CA LEU A 134 14.87 -0.89 3.71
C LEU A 134 14.22 0.18 2.84
N ALA A 135 13.31 -0.20 1.94
CA ALA A 135 12.61 0.72 1.07
C ALA A 135 11.68 1.66 1.85
N ALA A 136 10.89 1.12 2.79
CA ALA A 136 10.00 1.90 3.63
C ALA A 136 10.78 2.89 4.54
N THR A 137 11.91 2.45 5.11
CA THR A 137 12.79 3.31 5.91
C THR A 137 13.38 4.46 5.07
N ALA A 138 13.84 4.17 3.85
CA ALA A 138 14.35 5.18 2.95
C ALA A 138 13.27 6.21 2.56
N ALA A 139 12.07 5.75 2.24
CA ALA A 139 10.93 6.61 1.91
C ALA A 139 10.53 7.51 3.09
N ALA A 140 10.34 6.94 4.28
CA ALA A 140 9.98 7.69 5.48
C ALA A 140 11.04 8.76 5.82
N LYS A 141 12.31 8.40 5.75
CA LYS A 141 13.42 9.34 5.99
C LYS A 141 13.45 10.47 4.96
N ALA A 142 13.20 10.17 3.67
CA ALA A 142 13.25 11.16 2.60
C ALA A 142 12.21 12.27 2.74
N ILE A 143 11.04 11.97 3.35
CA ILE A 143 9.93 12.92 3.52
C ILE A 143 9.72 13.36 4.97
N LYS A 144 10.56 12.92 5.90
CA LYS A 144 10.35 13.08 7.36
C LYS A 144 8.96 12.56 7.78
N GLY A 145 8.55 11.44 7.18
CA GLY A 145 7.29 10.76 7.48
C GLY A 145 7.43 9.74 8.60
N ILE A 146 6.33 9.14 8.98
CA ILE A 146 6.24 8.13 10.03
C ILE A 146 6.41 6.74 9.41
N LEU A 147 7.41 5.98 9.85
CA LEU A 147 7.57 4.57 9.44
C LEU A 147 6.72 3.67 10.34
N VAL A 148 5.90 2.81 9.74
CA VAL A 148 5.13 1.78 10.46
C VAL A 148 5.34 0.43 9.79
N MET A 149 5.79 -0.55 10.58
CA MET A 149 6.10 -1.89 10.06
C MET A 149 5.17 -2.93 10.69
N PRO A 150 4.69 -3.91 9.89
CA PRO A 150 3.92 -5.02 10.44
C PRO A 150 4.82 -6.00 11.19
N GLU A 151 4.27 -6.64 12.22
CA GLU A 151 4.97 -7.64 13.02
C GLU A 151 4.05 -8.85 13.27
N LEU A 152 4.50 -10.04 12.86
CA LEU A 152 3.77 -11.30 13.01
C LEU A 152 4.74 -12.42 13.39
N ASP A 153 4.91 -12.64 14.70
CA ASP A 153 5.70 -13.74 15.27
C ASP A 153 7.13 -13.87 14.68
N GLY A 154 7.78 -12.74 14.37
CA GLY A 154 9.11 -12.71 13.78
C GLY A 154 9.20 -13.25 12.34
N LYS A 155 8.08 -13.39 11.65
CA LYS A 155 7.99 -13.92 10.30
C LYS A 155 7.81 -12.82 9.26
N LYS A 156 8.10 -13.17 7.99
CA LYS A 156 7.72 -12.34 6.86
C LYS A 156 6.21 -12.10 6.87
N CYS A 157 5.80 -10.83 6.77
CA CYS A 157 4.38 -10.46 6.73
C CYS A 157 4.17 -9.10 6.09
N ASP A 158 2.95 -8.89 5.60
CA ASP A 158 2.42 -7.59 5.22
C ASP A 158 1.22 -7.19 6.11
N TRP A 159 0.63 -6.02 5.88
CA TRP A 159 -0.53 -5.56 6.68
C TRP A 159 -1.81 -6.33 6.39
N ASN A 160 -1.92 -6.99 5.23
CA ASN A 160 -3.03 -7.90 4.98
C ASN A 160 -2.87 -9.19 5.78
N ASP A 161 -1.64 -9.68 5.98
CA ASP A 161 -1.39 -10.83 6.83
C ASP A 161 -1.77 -10.53 8.30
N ILE A 162 -1.45 -9.32 8.80
CA ILE A 162 -1.90 -8.86 10.13
C ILE A 162 -3.43 -8.83 10.20
N ALA A 163 -4.09 -8.23 9.19
CA ALA A 163 -5.55 -8.16 9.14
C ALA A 163 -6.21 -9.54 9.14
N CYS A 164 -5.66 -10.50 8.38
CA CYS A 164 -6.16 -11.87 8.32
C CYS A 164 -5.92 -12.65 9.61
N ALA A 165 -4.76 -12.46 10.26
CA ALA A 165 -4.38 -13.22 11.46
C ALA A 165 -4.95 -12.63 12.76
N LYS A 166 -4.97 -11.30 12.90
CA LYS A 166 -5.29 -10.59 14.15
C LYS A 166 -6.53 -9.68 14.05
N GLY A 167 -7.09 -9.54 12.83
CA GLY A 167 -8.25 -8.67 12.57
C GLY A 167 -7.88 -7.23 12.24
N LEU A 168 -8.86 -6.49 11.73
CA LEU A 168 -8.68 -5.09 11.34
C LEU A 168 -8.43 -4.15 12.53
N ASP A 169 -8.90 -4.52 13.73
CA ASP A 169 -8.67 -3.73 14.93
C ASP A 169 -7.18 -3.65 15.28
N ALA A 170 -6.44 -4.76 15.15
CA ALA A 170 -5.00 -4.77 15.36
C ALA A 170 -4.24 -3.87 14.38
N VAL A 171 -4.69 -3.82 13.12
CA VAL A 171 -4.14 -2.90 12.11
C VAL A 171 -4.44 -1.45 12.50
N ARG A 172 -5.68 -1.15 12.88
CA ARG A 172 -6.10 0.21 13.29
C ARG A 172 -5.30 0.68 14.49
N GLU A 173 -5.21 -0.10 15.54
CA GLU A 173 -4.47 0.23 16.77
C GLU A 173 -3.00 0.56 16.49
N ALA A 174 -2.33 -0.21 15.61
CA ALA A 174 -0.95 0.05 15.24
C ALA A 174 -0.78 1.40 14.51
N ILE A 175 -1.70 1.73 13.60
CA ILE A 175 -1.66 3.01 12.87
C ILE A 175 -1.99 4.19 13.80
N GLU A 176 -3.03 4.06 14.63
CA GLU A 176 -3.40 5.11 15.59
C GLU A 176 -2.29 5.37 16.61
N ALA A 177 -1.63 4.33 17.12
CA ALA A 177 -0.47 4.48 18.00
C ALA A 177 0.67 5.24 17.32
N ALA A 178 0.94 4.98 16.04
CA ALA A 178 1.97 5.70 15.29
C ALA A 178 1.62 7.18 15.09
N LEU A 179 0.35 7.50 14.89
CA LEU A 179 -0.12 8.89 14.77
C LEU A 179 -0.02 9.69 16.09
N GLN A 180 -0.13 9.01 17.23
CA GLN A 180 -0.02 9.67 18.57
C GLN A 180 1.42 9.98 18.98
N LEU A 181 2.42 9.35 18.36
CA LEU A 181 3.85 9.56 18.65
C LEU A 181 4.44 10.79 17.94
N LYS A 182 3.60 11.57 17.28
CA LYS A 182 3.96 12.77 16.48
C LYS A 182 4.33 13.99 17.33
#